data_82249921cb58dec85a7ee00b4ec4f341
#
_entry.id   82249921cb58dec85a7ee00b4ec4f341
#
_cell.length_a   1.000
_cell.length_b   1.000
_cell.length_c   1.000
_cell.angle_alpha   90.00
_cell.angle_beta   90.00
_cell.angle_gamma   90.00
#
_symmetry.space_group_name_H-M   'P 1'
#
loop_
_entity.id
_entity.type
_entity.pdbx_description
1 polymer ?
#
loop_
_entity_poly.entity_id
_entity_poly.type
_entity_poly.pdbx_seq_one_letter_code
_entity_poly.pdbx_strand_id
1 'polypeptide(L)'
;MHDFNNRFSECRSDIKTCSYDSDSNYNLVNSEHTCYNFDKISEIIFKTHRFDKWQSVDTILPLLPVDVDSKLYLIEFKNSRDIPYANVRAKILSSLFLLENFYDLPKDDYKRIVTVTVVKSRKSKKNLENIRKHQAKRSGESPYKVENFRALEEFYGVESFKYTPEKFIEFIENNNLVS
;
A
#
# COMPACT_ATOMS: atom_id res chain seq x y z
N MET A 1 -19.00 -8.00 1.82
CA MET A 1 -18.33 -6.72 2.14
C MET A 1 -19.04 -5.87 3.22
N HIS A 2 -20.34 -6.02 3.46
CA HIS A 2 -21.05 -5.20 4.47
C HIS A 2 -20.53 -5.32 5.91
N ASP A 3 -19.75 -6.33 6.24
CA ASP A 3 -19.29 -6.59 7.62
C ASP A 3 -17.88 -6.11 7.94
N PHE A 4 -17.10 -5.66 6.94
CA PHE A 4 -15.71 -5.24 7.13
C PHE A 4 -15.59 -4.05 8.10
N ASN A 5 -16.39 -3.01 7.88
CA ASN A 5 -16.36 -1.81 8.70
C ASN A 5 -16.72 -2.07 10.15
N ASN A 6 -17.68 -2.96 10.40
CA ASN A 6 -18.09 -3.32 11.75
C ASN A 6 -17.04 -4.20 12.44
N ARG A 7 -16.51 -5.18 11.70
CA ARG A 7 -15.55 -6.15 12.22
C ARG A 7 -14.19 -5.53 12.54
N PHE A 8 -13.77 -4.50 11.79
CA PHE A 8 -12.44 -3.87 11.91
C PHE A 8 -12.51 -2.38 12.25
N SER A 9 -13.61 -1.91 12.78
CA SER A 9 -13.75 -0.52 13.23
C SER A 9 -12.63 -0.10 14.20
N GLU A 10 -12.19 -1.01 15.06
CA GLU A 10 -11.08 -0.82 16.00
C GLU A 10 -9.70 -0.79 15.33
N CYS A 11 -9.60 -1.21 14.06
CA CYS A 11 -8.37 -1.13 13.28
C CYS A 11 -8.24 0.19 12.48
N ARG A 12 -9.22 1.10 12.60
CA ARG A 12 -9.08 2.45 12.05
C ARG A 12 -7.93 3.16 12.73
N SER A 13 -7.16 3.88 11.93
CA SER A 13 -5.97 4.60 12.34
C SER A 13 -5.77 5.81 11.43
N ASP A 14 -4.71 6.52 11.59
CA ASP A 14 -4.23 7.54 10.67
C ASP A 14 -2.93 7.10 9.98
N ILE A 15 -2.64 7.73 8.84
CA ILE A 15 -1.45 7.42 8.04
C ILE A 15 -0.15 7.68 8.83
N LYS A 16 -0.14 8.72 9.68
CA LYS A 16 1.01 9.04 10.53
C LYS A 16 1.34 7.87 11.46
N THR A 17 0.32 7.36 12.14
CA THR A 17 0.46 6.20 13.05
C THR A 17 0.89 4.94 12.30
N CYS A 18 0.27 4.64 11.14
CA CYS A 18 0.62 3.48 10.33
C CYS A 18 2.04 3.56 9.72
N SER A 19 2.55 4.76 9.51
CA SER A 19 3.90 5.00 8.96
C SER A 19 4.99 5.14 10.03
N TYR A 20 4.65 4.89 11.32
CA TYR A 20 5.61 4.98 12.42
C TYR A 20 6.60 3.83 12.39
N ASP A 21 7.87 4.18 12.43
CA ASP A 21 8.99 3.26 12.52
C ASP A 21 9.58 3.34 13.94
N SER A 22 9.40 2.27 14.72
CA SER A 22 9.88 2.18 16.10
C SER A 22 11.40 2.22 16.22
N ASP A 23 12.11 1.67 15.23
CA ASP A 23 13.57 1.58 15.27
C ASP A 23 14.23 2.96 15.12
N SER A 24 13.60 3.83 14.34
CA SER A 24 14.08 5.20 14.12
C SER A 24 13.34 6.26 14.93
N ASN A 25 12.28 5.88 15.67
CA ASN A 25 11.38 6.78 16.38
C ASN A 25 10.85 7.92 15.48
N TYR A 26 10.36 7.57 14.30
CA TYR A 26 10.01 8.53 13.26
C TYR A 26 8.78 8.10 12.47
N ASN A 27 7.86 9.05 12.22
CA ASN A 27 6.77 8.85 11.27
C ASN A 27 7.24 9.23 9.86
N LEU A 28 7.19 8.28 8.93
CA LEU A 28 7.61 8.53 7.55
C LEU A 28 6.70 9.54 6.86
N VAL A 29 5.40 9.46 7.14
CA VAL A 29 4.38 10.35 6.59
C VAL A 29 3.68 11.06 7.75
N ASN A 30 3.66 12.38 7.75
CA ASN A 30 2.95 13.17 8.75
C ASN A 30 1.58 13.61 8.22
N SER A 31 0.61 12.68 8.28
CA SER A 31 -0.75 12.91 7.80
C SER A 31 -1.75 12.26 8.74
N GLU A 32 -2.80 13.00 9.13
CA GLU A 32 -3.89 12.54 9.99
C GLU A 32 -5.05 11.93 9.19
N HIS A 33 -4.91 11.78 7.88
CA HIS A 33 -5.90 11.10 7.05
C HIS A 33 -6.17 9.68 7.54
N THR A 34 -7.46 9.35 7.64
CA THR A 34 -7.91 8.07 8.19
C THR A 34 -7.65 6.92 7.21
N CYS A 35 -7.19 5.81 7.74
CA CYS A 35 -6.93 4.57 7.01
C CYS A 35 -7.25 3.35 7.89
N TYR A 36 -7.16 2.14 7.34
CA TYR A 36 -7.11 0.93 8.13
C TYR A 36 -5.66 0.47 8.35
N ASN A 37 -5.30 0.23 9.61
CA ASN A 37 -4.06 -0.44 9.97
C ASN A 37 -4.18 -1.93 9.62
N PHE A 38 -3.55 -2.35 8.54
CA PHE A 38 -3.70 -3.71 8.03
C PHE A 38 -2.91 -4.73 8.84
N ASP A 39 -1.85 -4.33 9.51
CA ASP A 39 -1.13 -5.18 10.45
C ASP A 39 -2.02 -5.59 11.64
N LYS A 40 -2.83 -4.66 12.18
CA LYS A 40 -3.80 -4.98 13.22
C LYS A 40 -4.90 -5.92 12.72
N ILE A 41 -5.39 -5.68 11.50
CA ILE A 41 -6.38 -6.55 10.85
C ILE A 41 -5.83 -7.96 10.71
N SER A 42 -4.62 -8.10 10.16
CA SER A 42 -3.96 -9.40 10.00
C SER A 42 -3.77 -10.11 11.34
N GLU A 43 -3.39 -9.38 12.38
CA GLU A 43 -3.21 -9.93 13.73
C GLU A 43 -4.53 -10.50 14.30
N ILE A 44 -5.65 -9.81 14.13
CA ILE A 44 -6.98 -10.30 14.55
C ILE A 44 -7.33 -11.59 13.82
N ILE A 45 -7.11 -11.64 12.49
CA ILE A 45 -7.40 -12.82 11.69
C ILE A 45 -6.59 -14.01 12.18
N PHE A 46 -5.27 -13.85 12.33
CA PHE A 46 -4.38 -14.95 12.74
C PHE A 46 -4.71 -15.45 14.15
N LYS A 47 -5.01 -14.55 15.09
CA LYS A 47 -5.45 -14.92 16.44
C LYS A 47 -6.77 -15.70 16.40
N THR A 48 -7.74 -15.24 15.62
CA THR A 48 -9.05 -15.87 15.51
C THR A 48 -8.96 -17.28 14.93
N HIS A 49 -8.12 -17.48 13.93
CA HIS A 49 -7.96 -18.75 13.22
C HIS A 49 -6.83 -19.62 13.75
N ARG A 50 -6.07 -19.16 14.76
CA ARG A 50 -4.93 -19.87 15.39
C ARG A 50 -3.81 -20.21 14.38
N PHE A 51 -3.57 -19.32 13.43
CA PHE A 51 -2.45 -19.43 12.48
C PHE A 51 -1.25 -18.63 12.97
N ASP A 52 -0.06 -18.99 12.49
CA ASP A 52 1.13 -18.17 12.66
C ASP A 52 0.96 -16.85 11.92
N LYS A 53 1.40 -15.76 12.55
CA LYS A 53 1.30 -14.42 11.96
C LYS A 53 2.20 -14.32 10.73
N TRP A 54 1.60 -14.06 9.57
CA TRP A 54 2.34 -13.69 8.37
C TRP A 54 2.57 -12.19 8.31
N GLN A 55 3.55 -11.78 7.52
CA GLN A 55 3.77 -10.36 7.28
C GLN A 55 2.66 -9.82 6.37
N SER A 56 2.20 -8.60 6.66
CA SER A 56 1.23 -7.87 5.85
C SER A 56 1.77 -6.49 5.47
N VAL A 57 1.12 -5.82 4.53
CA VAL A 57 1.35 -4.39 4.27
C VAL A 57 0.85 -3.57 5.46
N ASP A 58 1.34 -2.36 5.61
CA ASP A 58 1.09 -1.55 6.80
C ASP A 58 -0.35 -0.99 6.81
N THR A 59 -0.92 -0.62 5.65
CA THR A 59 -2.25 0.00 5.61
C THR A 59 -3.01 -0.23 4.31
N ILE A 60 -4.32 -0.01 4.38
CA ILE A 60 -5.28 -0.07 3.27
C ILE A 60 -6.03 1.26 3.14
N LEU A 61 -6.24 1.71 1.90
CA LEU A 61 -7.10 2.83 1.49
C LEU A 61 -7.95 2.46 0.26
N PRO A 62 -9.10 3.13 0.02
CA PRO A 62 -9.82 3.97 0.98
C PRO A 62 -10.47 3.17 2.10
N LEU A 63 -11.12 3.86 3.04
CA LEU A 63 -11.95 3.17 4.03
C LEU A 63 -13.10 2.44 3.32
N LEU A 64 -13.21 1.14 3.58
CA LEU A 64 -14.28 0.30 3.04
C LEU A 64 -15.66 0.67 3.64
N PRO A 65 -16.79 0.48 2.93
CA PRO A 65 -16.95 -0.22 1.66
C PRO A 65 -16.53 0.63 0.46
N VAL A 66 -15.88 -0.01 -0.51
CA VAL A 66 -15.59 0.59 -1.81
C VAL A 66 -16.65 0.16 -2.81
N ASP A 67 -17.04 1.06 -3.70
CA ASP A 67 -17.89 0.71 -4.83
C ASP A 67 -17.23 -0.35 -5.71
N VAL A 68 -18.06 -1.07 -6.47
CA VAL A 68 -17.61 -2.20 -7.30
C VAL A 68 -16.49 -1.81 -8.26
N ASP A 69 -16.44 -0.55 -8.70
CA ASP A 69 -15.42 -0.04 -9.63
C ASP A 69 -14.26 0.69 -8.97
N SER A 70 -14.27 0.86 -7.65
CA SER A 70 -13.23 1.59 -6.93
C SER A 70 -11.95 0.76 -6.78
N LYS A 71 -10.80 1.43 -6.88
CA LYS A 71 -9.49 0.81 -6.59
C LYS A 71 -9.26 0.69 -5.09
N LEU A 72 -8.60 -0.39 -4.70
CA LEU A 72 -8.13 -0.64 -3.34
C LEU A 72 -6.61 -0.51 -3.31
N TYR A 73 -6.09 0.28 -2.39
CA TYR A 73 -4.66 0.57 -2.29
C TYR A 73 -4.06 -0.13 -1.07
N LEU A 74 -3.09 -1.01 -1.31
CA LEU A 74 -2.26 -1.65 -0.30
C LEU A 74 -0.97 -0.85 -0.16
N ILE A 75 -0.70 -0.32 1.02
CA ILE A 75 0.38 0.63 1.24
C ILE A 75 1.40 0.08 2.23
N GLU A 76 2.64 0.08 1.81
CA GLU A 76 3.81 -0.30 2.61
C GLU A 76 4.72 0.91 2.83
N PHE A 77 5.08 1.21 4.06
CA PHE A 77 5.99 2.29 4.44
C PHE A 77 7.40 1.75 4.68
N LYS A 78 8.40 2.39 4.09
CA LYS A 78 9.82 2.02 4.24
C LYS A 78 10.67 3.24 4.59
N ASN A 79 11.08 3.31 5.85
CA ASN A 79 11.98 4.37 6.33
C ASN A 79 13.45 4.10 5.94
N SER A 80 13.68 3.28 4.94
CA SER A 80 14.99 3.00 4.37
C SER A 80 15.13 3.59 2.98
N ARG A 81 16.38 3.84 2.55
CA ARG A 81 16.68 4.33 1.19
C ARG A 81 16.52 3.22 0.15
N ASP A 82 16.76 2.00 0.53
CA ASP A 82 16.71 0.84 -0.34
C ASP A 82 15.49 -0.01 0.03
N ILE A 83 14.75 -0.41 -1.00
CA ILE A 83 13.55 -1.24 -0.84
C ILE A 83 13.99 -2.70 -0.84
N PRO A 84 13.72 -3.45 0.24
CA PRO A 84 13.88 -4.89 0.22
C PRO A 84 12.73 -5.53 -0.58
N TYR A 85 12.82 -5.47 -1.91
CA TYR A 85 11.73 -5.86 -2.82
C TYR A 85 11.16 -7.26 -2.56
N ALA A 86 12.01 -8.22 -2.15
CA ALA A 86 11.54 -9.56 -1.80
C ALA A 86 10.57 -9.54 -0.61
N ASN A 87 10.92 -8.80 0.45
CA ASN A 87 10.08 -8.66 1.64
C ASN A 87 8.78 -7.91 1.33
N VAL A 88 8.86 -6.81 0.58
CA VAL A 88 7.66 -6.04 0.21
C VAL A 88 6.74 -6.88 -0.64
N ARG A 89 7.27 -7.65 -1.60
CA ARG A 89 6.49 -8.57 -2.41
C ARG A 89 5.84 -9.68 -1.58
N ALA A 90 6.56 -10.26 -0.61
CA ALA A 90 5.99 -11.26 0.29
C ALA A 90 4.83 -10.68 1.12
N LYS A 91 4.96 -9.47 1.65
CA LYS A 91 3.89 -8.75 2.35
C LYS A 91 2.67 -8.51 1.45
N ILE A 92 2.88 -8.08 0.21
CA ILE A 92 1.80 -7.87 -0.77
C ILE A 92 1.07 -9.19 -1.01
N LEU A 93 1.78 -10.28 -1.34
CA LEU A 93 1.17 -11.58 -1.60
C LEU A 93 0.40 -12.12 -0.39
N SER A 94 0.94 -12.00 0.81
CA SER A 94 0.24 -12.36 2.04
C SER A 94 -1.04 -11.54 2.24
N SER A 95 -0.98 -10.23 1.94
CA SER A 95 -2.14 -9.35 2.04
C SER A 95 -3.23 -9.70 1.02
N LEU A 96 -2.85 -10.04 -0.21
CA LEU A 96 -3.79 -10.54 -1.23
C LEU A 96 -4.47 -11.83 -0.77
N PHE A 97 -3.69 -12.77 -0.21
CA PHE A 97 -4.24 -14.00 0.36
C PHE A 97 -5.26 -13.72 1.48
N LEU A 98 -4.97 -12.78 2.38
CA LEU A 98 -5.89 -12.39 3.45
C LEU A 98 -7.18 -11.79 2.87
N LEU A 99 -7.07 -10.91 1.90
CA LEU A 99 -8.21 -10.30 1.24
C LEU A 99 -9.08 -11.32 0.52
N GLU A 100 -8.48 -12.29 -0.17
CA GLU A 100 -9.20 -13.35 -0.86
C GLU A 100 -9.95 -14.26 0.12
N ASN A 101 -9.28 -14.74 1.16
CA ASN A 101 -9.81 -15.81 2.01
C ASN A 101 -10.68 -15.32 3.17
N PHE A 102 -10.54 -14.05 3.58
CA PHE A 102 -11.24 -13.51 4.75
C PHE A 102 -12.12 -12.31 4.44
N TYR A 103 -12.08 -11.80 3.20
CA TYR A 103 -12.84 -10.62 2.76
C TYR A 103 -13.62 -10.85 1.47
N ASP A 104 -13.70 -12.09 1.01
CA ASP A 104 -14.42 -12.47 -0.21
C ASP A 104 -14.01 -11.61 -1.42
N LEU A 105 -12.71 -11.22 -1.49
CA LEU A 105 -12.19 -10.53 -2.65
C LEU A 105 -11.84 -11.57 -3.71
N PRO A 106 -12.61 -11.70 -4.79
CA PRO A 106 -12.33 -12.69 -5.82
C PRO A 106 -11.04 -12.34 -6.56
N LYS A 107 -10.32 -13.35 -7.06
CA LYS A 107 -9.08 -13.16 -7.84
C LYS A 107 -9.27 -12.26 -9.05
N ASP A 108 -10.44 -12.31 -9.68
CA ASP A 108 -10.77 -11.46 -10.82
C ASP A 108 -10.77 -9.97 -10.49
N ASP A 109 -10.92 -9.63 -9.21
CA ASP A 109 -10.87 -8.25 -8.71
C ASP A 109 -9.46 -7.77 -8.34
N TYR A 110 -8.44 -8.60 -8.45
CA TYR A 110 -7.05 -8.19 -8.17
C TYR A 110 -6.57 -7.04 -9.06
N LYS A 111 -7.08 -6.94 -10.28
CA LYS A 111 -6.86 -5.78 -11.18
C LYS A 111 -7.32 -4.44 -10.60
N ARG A 112 -8.16 -4.47 -9.55
CA ARG A 112 -8.60 -3.29 -8.79
C ARG A 112 -7.64 -2.94 -7.66
N ILE A 113 -6.67 -3.81 -7.36
CA ILE A 113 -5.69 -3.58 -6.32
C ILE A 113 -4.50 -2.85 -6.90
N VAL A 114 -4.11 -1.80 -6.21
CA VAL A 114 -2.91 -1.03 -6.47
C VAL A 114 -2.01 -1.10 -5.25
N THR A 115 -0.76 -1.45 -5.43
CA THR A 115 0.20 -1.42 -4.33
C THR A 115 1.05 -0.17 -4.39
N VAL A 116 1.28 0.42 -3.23
CA VAL A 116 2.08 1.64 -3.09
C VAL A 116 3.16 1.41 -2.05
N THR A 117 4.42 1.59 -2.44
CA THR A 117 5.53 1.61 -1.50
C THR A 117 5.99 3.06 -1.28
N VAL A 118 5.80 3.55 -0.06
CA VAL A 118 6.25 4.88 0.33
C VAL A 118 7.64 4.76 0.94
N VAL A 119 8.61 5.50 0.39
CA VAL A 119 10.00 5.40 0.81
C VAL A 119 10.57 6.76 1.18
N LYS A 120 11.48 6.76 2.15
CA LYS A 120 12.19 7.99 2.53
C LYS A 120 12.80 8.66 1.31
N SER A 121 12.55 9.95 1.17
CA SER A 121 13.12 10.75 0.08
C SER A 121 14.64 10.63 0.10
N ARG A 122 15.21 10.20 -1.01
CA ARG A 122 16.63 10.47 -1.24
C ARG A 122 16.73 11.97 -1.51
N LYS A 123 17.68 12.68 -0.90
CA LYS A 123 18.13 13.97 -1.45
C LYS A 123 18.64 13.68 -2.87
N SER A 124 17.73 13.56 -3.82
CA SER A 124 18.03 13.17 -5.18
C SER A 124 18.74 14.35 -5.84
N LYS A 125 19.80 14.06 -6.56
CA LYS A 125 20.33 15.01 -7.52
C LYS A 125 19.17 15.27 -8.49
N LYS A 126 18.65 16.50 -8.52
CA LYS A 126 17.51 16.96 -9.38
C LYS A 126 17.53 16.40 -10.80
N ASN A 127 18.72 16.11 -11.33
CA ASN A 127 18.95 15.55 -12.66
C ASN A 127 18.38 14.13 -12.87
N LEU A 128 18.44 13.23 -11.87
CA LEU A 128 17.94 11.84 -12.02
C LEU A 128 16.40 11.78 -12.07
N GLU A 129 15.73 12.62 -11.32
CA GLU A 129 14.26 12.69 -11.34
C GLU A 129 13.76 13.25 -12.69
N ASN A 130 14.44 14.26 -13.20
CA ASN A 130 14.12 14.81 -14.53
C ASN A 130 14.35 13.79 -15.65
N ILE A 131 15.43 13.00 -15.60
CA ILE A 131 15.70 11.94 -16.58
C ILE A 131 14.58 10.89 -16.55
N ARG A 132 14.15 10.43 -15.36
CA ARG A 132 13.05 9.47 -15.21
C ARG A 132 11.73 10.01 -15.76
N LYS A 133 11.39 11.27 -15.46
CA LYS A 133 10.19 11.93 -16.00
C LYS A 133 10.23 12.03 -17.53
N HIS A 134 11.38 12.31 -18.12
CA HIS A 134 11.56 12.35 -19.58
C HIS A 134 11.43 10.96 -20.21
N GLN A 135 11.99 9.93 -19.59
CA GLN A 135 11.87 8.55 -20.06
C GLN A 135 10.42 8.06 -19.98
N ALA A 136 9.75 8.26 -18.84
CA ALA A 136 8.35 7.91 -18.64
C ALA A 136 7.41 8.62 -19.63
N LYS A 137 7.67 9.90 -19.92
CA LYS A 137 6.90 10.64 -20.94
C LYS A 137 7.06 10.06 -22.36
N ARG A 138 8.21 9.46 -22.66
CA ARG A 138 8.45 8.79 -23.96
C ARG A 138 7.82 7.41 -24.05
N SER A 139 7.80 6.65 -22.96
CA SER A 139 7.21 5.31 -22.91
C SER A 139 5.69 5.30 -22.63
N GLY A 140 5.11 6.45 -22.24
CA GLY A 140 3.71 6.53 -21.83
C GLY A 140 3.43 5.89 -20.45
N GLU A 141 4.47 5.46 -19.74
CA GLU A 141 4.36 4.84 -18.43
C GLU A 141 4.48 5.85 -17.28
N SER A 142 3.91 5.52 -16.13
CA SER A 142 4.07 6.35 -14.93
C SER A 142 5.53 6.34 -14.45
N PRO A 143 6.16 7.52 -14.17
CA PRO A 143 7.52 7.58 -13.62
C PRO A 143 7.64 6.96 -12.23
N TYR A 144 6.53 6.61 -11.62
CA TYR A 144 6.43 6.02 -10.28
C TYR A 144 6.22 4.51 -10.29
N LYS A 145 6.04 3.89 -11.49
CA LYS A 145 5.86 2.44 -11.64
C LYS A 145 7.11 1.68 -11.16
N VAL A 146 6.89 0.54 -10.51
CA VAL A 146 7.97 -0.29 -9.94
C VAL A 146 8.19 -1.52 -10.80
N GLU A 147 9.19 -1.50 -11.66
CA GLU A 147 9.53 -2.64 -12.55
C GLU A 147 9.83 -3.94 -11.78
N ASN A 148 10.41 -3.85 -10.58
CA ASN A 148 10.70 -5.02 -9.75
C ASN A 148 9.45 -5.79 -9.29
N PHE A 149 8.25 -5.25 -9.50
CA PHE A 149 6.97 -5.90 -9.21
C PHE A 149 6.20 -6.28 -10.48
N ARG A 150 6.86 -6.26 -11.64
CA ARG A 150 6.25 -6.62 -12.92
C ARG A 150 5.52 -7.97 -12.88
N ALA A 151 6.06 -8.96 -12.16
CA ALA A 151 5.40 -10.24 -11.99
C ALA A 151 4.03 -10.14 -11.26
N LEU A 152 3.84 -9.19 -10.33
CA LEU A 152 2.54 -8.96 -9.69
C LEU A 152 1.52 -8.45 -10.71
N GLU A 153 1.95 -7.58 -11.63
CA GLU A 153 1.10 -7.06 -12.69
C GLU A 153 0.77 -8.14 -13.73
N GLU A 154 1.77 -8.91 -14.18
CA GLU A 154 1.59 -9.96 -15.19
C GLU A 154 0.72 -11.12 -14.71
N PHE A 155 0.89 -11.58 -13.47
CA PHE A 155 0.20 -12.78 -12.95
C PHE A 155 -1.08 -12.46 -12.18
N TYR A 156 -1.17 -11.27 -11.58
CA TYR A 156 -2.29 -10.91 -10.70
C TYR A 156 -3.03 -9.64 -11.15
N GLY A 157 -2.53 -8.93 -12.15
CA GLY A 157 -3.10 -7.65 -12.58
C GLY A 157 -2.88 -6.50 -11.60
N VAL A 158 -2.01 -6.69 -10.59
CA VAL A 158 -1.78 -5.72 -9.51
C VAL A 158 -0.75 -4.68 -9.94
N GLU A 159 -1.19 -3.45 -10.14
CA GLU A 159 -0.28 -2.33 -10.44
C GLU A 159 0.53 -1.95 -9.18
N SER A 160 1.78 -1.53 -9.38
CA SER A 160 2.67 -1.20 -8.26
C SER A 160 3.41 0.12 -8.49
N PHE A 161 3.30 1.02 -7.51
CA PHE A 161 3.90 2.35 -7.54
C PHE A 161 4.81 2.60 -6.34
N LYS A 162 5.73 3.56 -6.52
CA LYS A 162 6.64 4.03 -5.49
C LYS A 162 6.58 5.54 -5.39
N TYR A 163 6.36 6.04 -4.18
CA TYR A 163 6.31 7.46 -3.90
C TYR A 163 7.30 7.87 -2.80
N THR A 164 7.66 9.15 -2.78
CA THR A 164 8.16 9.80 -1.56
C THR A 164 6.97 10.18 -0.68
N PRO A 165 7.18 10.49 0.62
CA PRO A 165 6.10 10.92 1.51
C PRO A 165 5.26 12.06 0.94
N GLU A 166 5.92 13.10 0.40
CA GLU A 166 5.25 14.28 -0.16
C GLU A 166 4.40 13.92 -1.38
N LYS A 167 4.95 13.09 -2.29
CA LYS A 167 4.22 12.65 -3.48
C LYS A 167 3.10 11.67 -3.16
N PHE A 168 3.23 10.92 -2.08
CA PHE A 168 2.16 10.07 -1.61
C PHE A 168 0.97 10.89 -1.09
N ILE A 169 1.21 11.96 -0.33
CA ILE A 169 0.12 12.87 0.11
C ILE A 169 -0.59 13.48 -1.10
N GLU A 170 0.16 14.07 -2.05
CA GLU A 170 -0.42 14.59 -3.29
C GLU A 170 -1.26 13.51 -4.02
N PHE A 171 -0.79 12.26 -4.03
CA PHE A 171 -1.49 11.15 -4.68
C PHE A 171 -2.82 10.82 -4.00
N ILE A 172 -2.86 10.67 -2.67
CA ILE A 172 -4.09 10.31 -1.96
C ILE A 172 -5.13 11.44 -1.99
N GLU A 173 -4.71 12.69 -1.95
CA GLU A 173 -5.57 13.87 -2.06
C GLU A 173 -6.16 13.97 -3.49
N ASN A 174 -5.34 13.86 -4.53
CA ASN A 174 -5.78 13.96 -5.92
C ASN A 174 -6.73 12.82 -6.35
N ASN A 175 -6.68 11.67 -5.68
CA ASN A 175 -7.56 10.55 -5.96
C ASN A 175 -8.74 10.44 -4.98
N ASN A 176 -8.94 11.43 -4.10
CA ASN A 176 -10.00 11.45 -3.08
C ASN A 176 -10.05 10.17 -2.24
N LEU A 177 -8.88 9.60 -1.90
CA LEU A 177 -8.79 8.34 -1.15
C LEU A 177 -8.97 8.54 0.35
N VAL A 178 -9.04 9.76 0.80
CA VAL A 178 -9.05 10.18 2.21
C VAL A 178 -10.14 11.24 2.43
N SER A 179 -10.75 11.17 3.57
CA SER A 179 -11.77 12.11 4.07
C SER A 179 -11.23 12.89 5.25
#